data_f008c664a1a8069abf25038155f04712
#
_entry.id   f008c664a1a8069abf25038155f04712
#
_cell.length_a   1.000
_cell.length_b   1.000
_cell.length_c   1.000
_cell.angle_alpha   90.00
_cell.angle_beta   90.00
_cell.angle_gamma   90.00
#
_symmetry.space_group_name_H-M   'P 1'
#
loop_
_entity.id
_entity.type
_entity.pdbx_description
1 polymer ?
#
loop_
_entity_poly.entity_id
_entity_poly.type
_entity_poly.pdbx_seq_one_letter_code
_entity_poly.pdbx_strand_id
1 'polypeptide(L)'
;MATVLLVEDDHVVRDALLRSLTDLGHTVHATGTALDALRRVAAEIPDLLVLDLGLPDLDGADALRMLRGITDTPIIIATARDDEVEIVRLLRAGADDYMVKPFSSAHLDARVATVLRRTGRASRVEPEVIDTGGLRVDPGERQAYLDGTALALTRKEFDLLAYLAARPGRVVSRRELLEEVWRQPSIGEDQTIDVHLYWLRRKLGESAAVPRFLHTVRGVGIRFAAPA
;
A
#
# COMPACT_ATOMS: atom_id res chain seq x y z
N MET A 1 -6.30 -12.39 -14.41
CA MET A 1 -5.79 -11.52 -15.50
C MET A 1 -6.01 -10.09 -15.03
N ALA A 2 -4.98 -9.26 -15.04
CA ALA A 2 -5.04 -7.87 -14.60
C ALA A 2 -4.19 -6.98 -15.51
N THR A 3 -4.53 -5.71 -15.59
CA THR A 3 -3.79 -4.71 -16.36
C THR A 3 -2.72 -4.09 -15.46
N VAL A 4 -1.45 -4.27 -15.81
CA VAL A 4 -0.29 -3.75 -15.08
C VAL A 4 0.39 -2.66 -15.90
N LEU A 5 0.64 -1.50 -15.30
CA LEU A 5 1.48 -0.46 -15.87
C LEU A 5 2.88 -0.54 -15.25
N LEU A 6 3.87 -0.88 -16.08
CA LEU A 6 5.28 -0.93 -15.71
C LEU A 6 5.97 0.38 -16.15
N VAL A 7 6.63 1.04 -15.20
CA VAL A 7 7.36 2.30 -15.43
C VAL A 7 8.82 2.06 -15.09
N GLU A 8 9.66 1.93 -16.12
CA GLU A 8 11.07 1.53 -16.03
C GLU A 8 11.83 2.15 -17.21
N ASP A 9 12.87 2.92 -16.96
CA ASP A 9 13.63 3.59 -18.02
C ASP A 9 14.64 2.66 -18.70
N ASP A 10 15.28 1.75 -17.95
CA ASP A 10 16.19 0.77 -18.53
C ASP A 10 15.41 -0.23 -19.39
N HIS A 11 15.67 -0.19 -20.71
CA HIS A 11 14.96 -1.03 -21.67
C HIS A 11 15.21 -2.54 -21.46
N VAL A 12 16.39 -2.94 -20.97
CA VAL A 12 16.72 -4.35 -20.73
C VAL A 12 15.93 -4.89 -19.53
N VAL A 13 15.91 -4.10 -18.45
CA VAL A 13 15.12 -4.41 -17.25
C VAL A 13 13.62 -4.39 -17.56
N ARG A 14 13.17 -3.36 -18.27
CA ARG A 14 11.76 -3.20 -18.69
C ARG A 14 11.28 -4.41 -19.52
N ASP A 15 12.06 -4.84 -20.52
CA ASP A 15 11.69 -5.97 -21.36
C ASP A 15 11.69 -7.31 -20.60
N ALA A 16 12.61 -7.47 -19.64
CA ALA A 16 12.65 -8.65 -18.79
C ALA A 16 11.42 -8.72 -17.86
N LEU A 17 11.07 -7.61 -17.21
CA LEU A 17 9.91 -7.51 -16.32
C LEU A 17 8.59 -7.64 -17.11
N LEU A 18 8.51 -7.03 -18.29
CA LEU A 18 7.35 -7.15 -19.18
C LEU A 18 7.10 -8.60 -19.55
N ARG A 19 8.13 -9.33 -20.02
CA ARG A 19 8.00 -10.76 -20.31
C ARG A 19 7.54 -11.55 -19.09
N SER A 20 8.21 -11.35 -17.96
CA SER A 20 7.86 -12.05 -16.71
C SER A 20 6.40 -11.88 -16.30
N LEU A 21 5.90 -10.64 -16.32
CA LEU A 21 4.52 -10.34 -15.96
C LEU A 21 3.51 -10.86 -17.00
N THR A 22 3.88 -10.86 -18.28
CA THR A 22 3.05 -11.41 -19.37
C THR A 22 2.95 -12.94 -19.28
N ASP A 23 4.04 -13.61 -18.98
CA ASP A 23 4.08 -15.08 -18.79
C ASP A 23 3.20 -15.51 -17.60
N LEU A 24 3.01 -14.62 -16.63
CA LEU A 24 2.11 -14.80 -15.49
C LEU A 24 0.62 -14.51 -15.82
N GLY A 25 0.32 -14.19 -17.07
CA GLY A 25 -1.05 -14.00 -17.56
C GLY A 25 -1.61 -12.59 -17.33
N HIS A 26 -0.76 -11.59 -17.12
CA HIS A 26 -1.19 -10.19 -17.03
C HIS A 26 -1.14 -9.48 -18.38
N THR A 27 -2.02 -8.49 -18.58
CA THR A 27 -1.87 -7.50 -19.66
C THR A 27 -0.91 -6.41 -19.16
N VAL A 28 0.25 -6.26 -19.83
CA VAL A 28 1.28 -5.33 -19.37
C VAL A 28 1.47 -4.20 -20.37
N HIS A 29 1.29 -2.98 -19.90
CA HIS A 29 1.72 -1.77 -20.60
C HIS A 29 3.01 -1.28 -19.97
N ALA A 30 3.98 -0.87 -20.77
CA ALA A 30 5.25 -0.39 -20.27
C ALA A 30 5.56 1.01 -20.80
N THR A 31 6.24 1.82 -19.98
CA THR A 31 6.74 3.15 -20.34
C THR A 31 8.07 3.41 -19.64
N GLY A 32 8.90 4.32 -20.21
CA GLY A 32 10.21 4.68 -19.67
C GLY A 32 10.24 6.00 -18.91
N THR A 33 9.10 6.67 -18.73
CA THR A 33 9.04 8.00 -18.10
C THR A 33 7.85 8.15 -17.18
N ALA A 34 7.99 9.00 -16.15
CA ALA A 34 6.91 9.31 -15.22
C ALA A 34 5.78 10.09 -15.90
N LEU A 35 6.10 11.02 -16.81
CA LEU A 35 5.09 11.80 -17.53
C LEU A 35 4.21 10.95 -18.43
N ASP A 36 4.77 9.94 -19.10
CA ASP A 36 3.98 9.01 -19.89
C ASP A 36 3.14 8.08 -18.99
N ALA A 37 3.65 7.70 -17.83
CA ALA A 37 2.87 6.96 -16.84
C ALA A 37 1.65 7.75 -16.37
N LEU A 38 1.83 9.03 -16.03
CA LEU A 38 0.74 9.94 -15.64
C LEU A 38 -0.32 10.07 -16.73
N ARG A 39 0.10 10.26 -18.00
CA ARG A 39 -0.84 10.33 -19.14
C ARG A 39 -1.64 9.05 -19.32
N ARG A 40 -0.97 7.89 -19.20
CA ARG A 40 -1.64 6.58 -19.34
C ARG A 40 -2.63 6.35 -18.22
N VAL A 41 -2.27 6.62 -16.97
CA VAL A 41 -3.18 6.48 -15.83
C VAL A 41 -4.38 7.41 -15.93
N ALA A 42 -4.20 8.64 -16.45
CA ALA A 42 -5.30 9.56 -16.69
C ALA A 42 -6.24 9.08 -17.82
N ALA A 43 -5.74 8.34 -18.81
CA ALA A 43 -6.53 7.79 -19.91
C ALA A 43 -7.20 6.48 -19.56
N GLU A 44 -6.50 5.60 -18.84
CA GLU A 44 -7.00 4.28 -18.45
C GLU A 44 -6.35 3.88 -17.12
N ILE A 45 -7.16 3.61 -16.12
CA ILE A 45 -6.71 3.25 -14.77
C ILE A 45 -6.28 1.77 -14.77
N PRO A 46 -4.99 1.44 -14.53
CA PRO A 46 -4.54 0.07 -14.43
C PRO A 46 -4.94 -0.56 -13.08
N ASP A 47 -4.91 -1.89 -13.00
CA ASP A 47 -5.12 -2.62 -11.74
C ASP A 47 -3.92 -2.53 -10.79
N LEU A 48 -2.71 -2.29 -11.34
CA LEU A 48 -1.46 -2.17 -10.60
C LEU A 48 -0.47 -1.30 -11.36
N LEU A 49 0.32 -0.50 -10.60
CA LEU A 49 1.55 0.13 -11.10
C LEU A 49 2.78 -0.52 -10.48
N VAL A 50 3.80 -0.76 -11.31
CA VAL A 50 5.18 -1.05 -10.86
C VAL A 50 6.03 0.13 -11.30
N LEU A 51 6.60 0.87 -10.36
CA LEU A 51 7.27 2.15 -10.60
C LEU A 51 8.74 2.09 -10.17
N ASP A 52 9.65 2.29 -11.12
CA ASP A 52 11.04 2.59 -10.78
C ASP A 52 11.18 4.06 -10.35
N LEU A 53 12.18 4.33 -9.52
CA LEU A 53 12.53 5.66 -9.04
C LEU A 53 13.63 6.33 -9.87
N GLY A 54 14.37 5.54 -10.66
CA GLY A 54 15.48 6.01 -11.49
C GLY A 54 15.06 6.67 -12.79
N LEU A 55 13.83 7.22 -12.86
CA LEU A 55 13.30 7.79 -14.09
C LEU A 55 14.02 9.07 -14.51
N PRO A 56 14.20 9.31 -15.84
CA PRO A 56 15.01 10.41 -16.34
C PRO A 56 14.33 11.79 -16.26
N ASP A 57 12.99 11.81 -16.10
CA ASP A 57 12.18 13.02 -16.25
C ASP A 57 11.65 13.59 -14.93
N LEU A 58 11.47 12.77 -13.89
CA LEU A 58 11.00 13.21 -12.58
C LEU A 58 11.68 12.41 -11.44
N ASP A 59 11.88 13.05 -10.29
CA ASP A 59 12.23 12.34 -9.06
C ASP A 59 11.11 11.34 -8.71
N GLY A 60 11.50 10.11 -8.33
CA GLY A 60 10.54 9.03 -8.13
C GLY A 60 9.53 9.30 -7.01
N ALA A 61 9.90 10.06 -5.96
CA ALA A 61 8.96 10.43 -4.91
C ALA A 61 7.98 11.51 -5.39
N ASP A 62 8.38 12.38 -6.31
CA ASP A 62 7.48 13.35 -6.94
C ASP A 62 6.53 12.65 -7.91
N ALA A 63 7.04 11.72 -8.74
CA ALA A 63 6.24 10.89 -9.61
C ALA A 63 5.17 10.12 -8.83
N LEU A 64 5.55 9.50 -7.71
CA LEU A 64 4.63 8.78 -6.82
C LEU A 64 3.53 9.71 -6.27
N ARG A 65 3.88 10.91 -5.79
CA ARG A 65 2.90 11.88 -5.28
C ARG A 65 1.93 12.34 -6.36
N MET A 66 2.42 12.62 -7.58
CA MET A 66 1.58 13.01 -8.70
C MET A 66 0.63 11.87 -9.11
N LEU A 67 1.11 10.63 -9.19
CA LEU A 67 0.27 9.45 -9.45
C LEU A 67 -0.81 9.29 -8.38
N ARG A 68 -0.47 9.45 -7.10
CA ARG A 68 -1.44 9.40 -6.01
C ARG A 68 -2.49 10.52 -6.06
N GLY A 69 -2.18 11.64 -6.65
CA GLY A 69 -3.15 12.72 -6.90
C GLY A 69 -4.23 12.38 -7.91
N ILE A 70 -4.03 11.34 -8.75
CA ILE A 70 -4.94 10.97 -9.84
C ILE A 70 -5.45 9.53 -9.78
N THR A 71 -4.89 8.66 -8.93
CA THR A 71 -5.34 7.25 -8.81
C THR A 71 -5.10 6.65 -7.44
N ASP A 72 -6.05 5.81 -7.02
CA ASP A 72 -5.93 4.90 -5.87
C ASP A 72 -5.38 3.52 -6.24
N THR A 73 -4.99 3.32 -7.50
CA THR A 73 -4.37 2.06 -7.95
C THR A 73 -3.17 1.69 -7.08
N PRO A 74 -3.01 0.43 -6.68
CA PRO A 74 -1.81 -0.01 -5.95
C PRO A 74 -0.53 0.33 -6.70
N ILE A 75 0.48 0.85 -5.97
CA ILE A 75 1.80 1.15 -6.52
C ILE A 75 2.86 0.37 -5.76
N ILE A 76 3.57 -0.51 -6.46
CA ILE A 76 4.78 -1.17 -5.97
C ILE A 76 5.97 -0.38 -6.51
N ILE A 77 6.85 0.07 -5.62
CA ILE A 77 8.12 0.67 -6.01
C ILE A 77 9.14 -0.45 -6.29
N ALA A 78 9.82 -0.38 -7.44
CA ALA A 78 10.91 -1.30 -7.80
C ALA A 78 12.18 -0.46 -8.06
N THR A 79 13.12 -0.44 -7.12
CA THR A 79 14.26 0.48 -7.16
C THR A 79 15.58 -0.19 -6.77
N ALA A 80 16.70 0.33 -7.26
CA ALA A 80 18.04 -0.06 -6.78
C ALA A 80 18.42 0.62 -5.45
N ARG A 81 17.63 1.57 -4.97
CA ARG A 81 17.89 2.26 -3.70
C ARG A 81 17.42 1.38 -2.54
N ASP A 82 18.33 1.13 -1.60
CA ASP A 82 18.11 0.32 -0.40
C ASP A 82 18.19 1.15 0.90
N ASP A 83 18.30 2.46 0.77
CA ASP A 83 18.37 3.38 1.91
C ASP A 83 17.05 3.41 2.68
N GLU A 84 17.11 3.08 3.97
CA GLU A 84 15.94 3.00 4.84
C GLU A 84 15.16 4.32 4.93
N VAL A 85 15.85 5.47 4.91
CA VAL A 85 15.22 6.79 4.99
C VAL A 85 14.40 7.05 3.73
N GLU A 86 14.93 6.69 2.55
CA GLU A 86 14.22 6.81 1.28
C GLU A 86 13.02 5.87 1.20
N ILE A 87 13.17 4.63 1.64
CA ILE A 87 12.06 3.65 1.73
C ILE A 87 10.92 4.19 2.59
N VAL A 88 11.25 4.70 3.78
CA VAL A 88 10.27 5.33 4.68
C VAL A 88 9.59 6.52 4.02
N ARG A 89 10.35 7.36 3.29
CA ARG A 89 9.81 8.52 2.55
C ARG A 89 8.80 8.10 1.49
N LEU A 90 9.08 7.03 0.74
CA LEU A 90 8.21 6.52 -0.32
C LEU A 90 6.92 5.90 0.22
N LEU A 91 7.01 5.09 1.27
CA LEU A 91 5.83 4.54 1.94
C LEU A 91 4.92 5.66 2.48
N ARG A 92 5.53 6.75 3.01
CA ARG A 92 4.81 7.96 3.43
C ARG A 92 4.15 8.69 2.28
N ALA A 93 4.81 8.73 1.12
CA ALA A 93 4.27 9.37 -0.08
C ALA A 93 3.12 8.56 -0.70
N GLY A 94 2.82 7.36 -0.16
CA GLY A 94 1.68 6.55 -0.55
C GLY A 94 2.02 5.31 -1.37
N ALA A 95 3.29 4.87 -1.43
CA ALA A 95 3.62 3.55 -1.96
C ALA A 95 2.92 2.47 -1.13
N ASP A 96 2.34 1.47 -1.80
CA ASP A 96 1.71 0.33 -1.13
C ASP A 96 2.73 -0.71 -0.70
N ASP A 97 3.82 -0.84 -1.48
CA ASP A 97 4.91 -1.75 -1.23
C ASP A 97 6.17 -1.30 -1.97
N TYR A 98 7.33 -1.87 -1.62
CA TYR A 98 8.59 -1.63 -2.33
C TYR A 98 9.39 -2.92 -2.50
N MET A 99 10.27 -2.93 -3.50
CA MET A 99 11.21 -4.00 -3.80
C MET A 99 12.57 -3.41 -4.15
N VAL A 100 13.63 -3.96 -3.54
CA VAL A 100 15.00 -3.56 -3.88
C VAL A 100 15.54 -4.45 -5.00
N LYS A 101 16.04 -3.85 -6.08
CA LYS A 101 16.72 -4.54 -7.17
C LYS A 101 18.15 -4.99 -6.73
N PRO A 102 18.62 -6.21 -7.10
CA PRO A 102 17.97 -7.18 -7.98
C PRO A 102 16.95 -8.07 -7.24
N PHE A 103 15.83 -8.37 -7.87
CA PHE A 103 14.84 -9.33 -7.37
C PHE A 103 14.51 -10.37 -8.44
N SER A 104 14.07 -11.56 -8.02
CA SER A 104 13.63 -12.59 -8.93
C SER A 104 12.22 -12.33 -9.48
N SER A 105 11.91 -12.88 -10.67
CA SER A 105 10.56 -12.87 -11.23
C SER A 105 9.53 -13.49 -10.27
N ALA A 106 9.90 -14.57 -9.57
CA ALA A 106 9.05 -15.20 -8.56
C ALA A 106 8.74 -14.27 -7.38
N HIS A 107 9.69 -13.41 -6.98
CA HIS A 107 9.47 -12.43 -5.92
C HIS A 107 8.53 -11.32 -6.38
N LEU A 108 8.70 -10.82 -7.61
CA LEU A 108 7.77 -9.85 -8.22
C LEU A 108 6.38 -10.44 -8.35
N ASP A 109 6.24 -11.68 -8.84
CA ASP A 109 4.97 -12.39 -8.98
C ASP A 109 4.22 -12.50 -7.65
N ALA A 110 4.90 -12.96 -6.60
CA ALA A 110 4.31 -13.07 -5.27
C ALA A 110 3.74 -11.74 -4.78
N ARG A 111 4.43 -10.62 -5.05
CA ARG A 111 3.97 -9.28 -4.69
C ARG A 111 2.83 -8.77 -5.55
N VAL A 112 2.93 -8.94 -6.85
CA VAL A 112 1.87 -8.59 -7.81
C VAL A 112 0.59 -9.38 -7.54
N ALA A 113 0.69 -10.71 -7.40
CA ALA A 113 -0.46 -11.56 -7.07
C ALA A 113 -1.11 -11.15 -5.74
N THR A 114 -0.30 -10.75 -4.78
CA THR A 114 -0.73 -10.29 -3.46
C THR A 114 -1.53 -9.01 -3.55
N VAL A 115 -1.06 -8.04 -4.32
CA VAL A 115 -1.71 -6.75 -4.49
C VAL A 115 -2.99 -6.88 -5.33
N LEU A 116 -2.96 -7.66 -6.42
CA LEU A 116 -4.10 -7.83 -7.33
C LEU A 116 -5.25 -8.66 -6.76
N ARG A 117 -4.99 -9.60 -5.86
CA ARG A 117 -6.05 -10.35 -5.17
C ARG A 117 -7.03 -9.47 -4.41
N ARG A 118 -6.66 -8.21 -4.15
CA ARG A 118 -7.50 -7.20 -3.49
C ARG A 118 -8.54 -6.60 -4.42
N THR A 119 -8.24 -6.44 -5.72
CA THR A 119 -9.19 -5.86 -6.70
C THR A 119 -10.29 -6.82 -7.10
N GLY A 120 -10.11 -8.15 -6.91
CA GLY A 120 -11.02 -9.20 -7.37
C GLY A 120 -11.96 -9.81 -6.33
N ARG A 121 -11.85 -9.48 -5.04
CA ARG A 121 -12.67 -10.08 -3.96
C ARG A 121 -13.02 -9.09 -2.85
N ALA A 122 -13.72 -8.03 -3.19
CA ALA A 122 -14.69 -7.50 -2.24
C ALA A 122 -15.85 -8.52 -2.19
N SER A 123 -15.82 -9.40 -1.20
CA SER A 123 -17.00 -10.19 -0.82
C SER A 123 -18.15 -9.19 -0.65
N ARG A 124 -19.29 -9.44 -1.33
CA ARG A 124 -20.54 -8.67 -1.21
C ARG A 124 -21.17 -8.88 0.18
N VAL A 125 -20.51 -8.43 1.20
CA VAL A 125 -21.12 -7.97 2.43
C VAL A 125 -20.85 -6.47 2.40
N GLU A 126 -21.87 -5.63 2.37
CA GLU A 126 -21.69 -4.19 2.52
C GLU A 126 -20.89 -4.01 3.80
N PRO A 127 -19.67 -3.46 3.73
CA PRO A 127 -18.84 -3.36 4.91
C PRO A 127 -19.49 -2.34 5.86
N GLU A 128 -19.84 -2.80 7.04
CA GLU A 128 -20.50 -2.00 8.06
C GLU A 128 -19.63 -0.80 8.45
N VAL A 129 -20.23 0.37 8.49
CA VAL A 129 -19.57 1.60 8.96
C VAL A 129 -19.29 1.42 10.45
N ILE A 130 -18.05 1.63 10.85
CA ILE A 130 -17.63 1.53 12.24
C ILE A 130 -17.63 2.95 12.81
N ASP A 131 -18.41 3.19 13.86
CA ASP A 131 -18.49 4.47 14.56
C ASP A 131 -18.28 4.24 16.06
N THR A 132 -17.16 4.75 16.58
CA THR A 132 -16.77 4.46 17.96
C THR A 132 -15.77 5.49 18.50
N GLY A 133 -16.04 6.04 19.69
CA GLY A 133 -15.11 6.94 20.38
C GLY A 133 -14.72 8.19 19.60
N GLY A 134 -15.61 8.69 18.71
CA GLY A 134 -15.35 9.82 17.80
C GLY A 134 -14.63 9.41 16.50
N LEU A 135 -14.24 8.15 16.35
CA LEU A 135 -13.66 7.63 15.13
C LEU A 135 -14.75 6.95 14.28
N ARG A 136 -14.99 7.43 13.08
CA ARG A 136 -15.83 6.82 12.06
C ARG A 136 -14.96 6.28 10.93
N VAL A 137 -15.13 5.01 10.59
CA VAL A 137 -14.46 4.35 9.47
C VAL A 137 -15.53 3.83 8.53
N ASP A 138 -15.54 4.31 7.30
CA ASP A 138 -16.44 3.89 6.23
C ASP A 138 -15.67 3.09 5.17
N PRO A 139 -15.74 1.77 5.22
CA PRO A 139 -15.02 0.93 4.26
C PRO A 139 -15.61 0.98 2.85
N GLY A 140 -16.90 1.33 2.69
CA GLY A 140 -17.57 1.48 1.40
C GLY A 140 -17.05 2.69 0.64
N GLU A 141 -16.95 3.83 1.32
CA GLU A 141 -16.40 5.07 0.76
C GLU A 141 -14.87 5.15 0.86
N ARG A 142 -14.22 4.21 1.58
CA ARG A 142 -12.78 4.23 1.92
C ARG A 142 -12.36 5.52 2.61
N GLN A 143 -13.21 6.04 3.49
CA GLN A 143 -13.02 7.27 4.24
C GLN A 143 -13.00 7.00 5.75
N ALA A 144 -12.22 7.79 6.48
CA ALA A 144 -12.25 7.80 7.94
C ALA A 144 -12.29 9.22 8.46
N TYR A 145 -12.99 9.41 9.59
CA TYR A 145 -13.17 10.70 10.23
C TYR A 145 -12.84 10.56 11.71
N LEU A 146 -12.19 11.56 12.27
CA LEU A 146 -11.97 11.68 13.70
C LEU A 146 -12.62 12.96 14.20
N ASP A 147 -13.53 12.82 15.17
CA ASP A 147 -14.30 13.93 15.74
C ASP A 147 -14.93 14.82 14.64
N GLY A 148 -15.46 14.17 13.58
CA GLY A 148 -16.10 14.81 12.41
C GLY A 148 -15.14 15.36 11.36
N THR A 149 -13.82 15.30 11.59
CA THR A 149 -12.81 15.79 10.64
C THR A 149 -12.27 14.63 9.81
N ALA A 150 -12.28 14.77 8.47
CA ALA A 150 -11.76 13.75 7.57
C ALA A 150 -10.25 13.52 7.78
N LEU A 151 -9.86 12.26 7.88
CA LEU A 151 -8.47 11.86 8.02
C LEU A 151 -7.85 11.65 6.63
N ALA A 152 -6.76 12.35 6.32
CA ALA A 152 -5.99 12.17 5.10
C ALA A 152 -5.11 10.90 5.21
N LEU A 153 -5.73 9.72 5.09
CA LEU A 153 -5.06 8.42 5.15
C LEU A 153 -4.54 8.01 3.77
N THR A 154 -3.34 7.42 3.75
CA THR A 154 -2.92 6.66 2.57
C THR A 154 -3.75 5.38 2.47
N ARG A 155 -3.72 4.75 1.30
CA ARG A 155 -4.46 3.50 1.08
C ARG A 155 -4.13 2.43 2.12
N LYS A 156 -2.84 2.23 2.45
CA LYS A 156 -2.43 1.22 3.43
C LYS A 156 -2.77 1.59 4.87
N GLU A 157 -2.70 2.86 5.21
CA GLU A 157 -3.16 3.33 6.53
C GLU A 157 -4.65 3.11 6.71
N PHE A 158 -5.44 3.37 5.66
CA PHE A 158 -6.87 3.10 5.69
C PHE A 158 -7.15 1.60 5.81
N ASP A 159 -6.51 0.74 4.99
CA ASP A 159 -6.68 -0.71 5.04
C ASP A 159 -6.33 -1.27 6.43
N LEU A 160 -5.23 -0.77 7.03
CA LEU A 160 -4.79 -1.15 8.37
C LEU A 160 -5.82 -0.74 9.43
N LEU A 161 -6.30 0.51 9.36
CA LEU A 161 -7.32 1.02 10.28
C LEU A 161 -8.61 0.22 10.18
N ALA A 162 -9.14 0.04 8.96
CA ALA A 162 -10.38 -0.68 8.71
C ALA A 162 -10.29 -2.14 9.18
N TYR A 163 -9.16 -2.80 8.92
CA TYR A 163 -8.94 -4.19 9.36
C TYR A 163 -8.95 -4.33 10.88
N LEU A 164 -8.26 -3.43 11.58
CA LEU A 164 -8.18 -3.43 13.04
C LEU A 164 -9.50 -3.01 13.69
N ALA A 165 -10.15 -1.95 13.17
CA ALA A 165 -11.41 -1.43 13.69
C ALA A 165 -12.58 -2.42 13.56
N ALA A 166 -12.58 -3.24 12.50
CA ALA A 166 -13.56 -4.32 12.33
C ALA A 166 -13.42 -5.47 13.35
N ARG A 167 -12.36 -5.45 14.19
CA ARG A 167 -12.05 -6.50 15.18
C ARG A 167 -11.78 -5.91 16.57
N PRO A 168 -12.72 -5.13 17.14
CA PRO A 168 -12.49 -4.43 18.40
C PRO A 168 -12.16 -5.41 19.53
N GLY A 169 -11.19 -5.07 20.36
CA GLY A 169 -10.73 -5.88 21.49
C GLY A 169 -9.82 -7.06 21.13
N ARG A 170 -9.82 -7.51 19.87
CA ARG A 170 -8.96 -8.62 19.42
C ARG A 170 -7.52 -8.13 19.20
N VAL A 171 -6.55 -8.93 19.65
CA VAL A 171 -5.14 -8.70 19.29
C VAL A 171 -4.86 -9.32 17.94
N VAL A 172 -4.45 -8.50 16.98
CA VAL A 172 -4.06 -8.91 15.63
C VAL A 172 -2.55 -8.97 15.56
N SER A 173 -2.00 -10.13 15.20
CA SER A 173 -0.54 -10.30 15.11
C SER A 173 0.04 -9.57 13.90
N ARG A 174 1.35 -9.23 13.95
CA ARG A 174 2.05 -8.69 12.77
C ARG A 174 1.97 -9.62 11.56
N ARG A 175 2.10 -10.92 11.81
CA ARG A 175 1.96 -11.93 10.76
C ARG A 175 0.57 -11.88 10.12
N GLU A 176 -0.49 -11.81 10.91
CA GLU A 176 -1.86 -11.68 10.41
C GLU A 176 -2.04 -10.37 9.62
N LEU A 177 -1.45 -9.26 10.09
CA LEU A 177 -1.47 -8.00 9.34
C LEU A 177 -0.74 -8.14 8.00
N LEU A 178 0.44 -8.77 7.95
CA LEU A 178 1.14 -9.04 6.70
C LEU A 178 0.29 -9.89 5.75
N GLU A 179 -0.34 -10.94 6.25
CA GLU A 179 -1.15 -11.85 5.46
C GLU A 179 -2.45 -11.17 4.98
N GLU A 180 -3.14 -10.41 5.82
CA GLU A 180 -4.48 -9.90 5.55
C GLU A 180 -4.52 -8.48 4.99
N VAL A 181 -3.64 -7.58 5.46
CA VAL A 181 -3.58 -6.19 5.02
C VAL A 181 -2.54 -5.99 3.92
N TRP A 182 -1.36 -6.61 4.06
CA TRP A 182 -0.31 -6.59 3.03
C TRP A 182 -0.42 -7.80 2.10
N ARG A 183 -1.07 -8.88 2.54
CA ARG A 183 -1.23 -10.15 1.82
C ARG A 183 0.11 -10.74 1.35
N GLN A 184 1.14 -10.53 2.14
CA GLN A 184 2.46 -11.09 1.94
C GLN A 184 2.61 -12.39 2.73
N PRO A 185 3.23 -13.45 2.16
CA PRO A 185 3.72 -14.54 2.98
C PRO A 185 4.75 -13.95 3.96
N SER A 186 4.73 -14.39 5.20
CA SER A 186 5.50 -13.87 6.34
C SER A 186 7.03 -14.09 6.23
N ILE A 187 7.61 -13.80 5.08
CA ILE A 187 9.05 -13.93 4.81
C ILE A 187 9.62 -12.52 4.60
N GLY A 188 10.18 -11.95 5.67
CA GLY A 188 11.06 -10.79 5.64
C GLY A 188 10.34 -9.43 5.62
N GLU A 189 10.77 -8.56 6.55
CA GLU A 189 10.53 -7.14 6.69
C GLU A 189 9.22 -6.68 7.35
N ASP A 190 9.19 -6.81 8.69
CA ASP A 190 8.19 -6.17 9.56
C ASP A 190 8.20 -4.63 9.52
N GLN A 191 9.23 -4.01 8.92
CA GLN A 191 9.44 -2.56 8.89
C GLN A 191 8.28 -1.82 8.19
N THR A 192 7.69 -2.39 7.14
CA THR A 192 6.59 -1.77 6.41
C THR A 192 5.37 -1.53 7.29
N ILE A 193 5.01 -2.48 8.17
CA ILE A 193 3.88 -2.34 9.10
C ILE A 193 4.14 -1.22 10.11
N ASP A 194 5.35 -1.20 10.70
CA ASP A 194 5.67 -0.24 11.76
C ASP A 194 5.67 1.20 11.23
N VAL A 195 6.09 1.42 9.99
CA VAL A 195 6.01 2.74 9.34
C VAL A 195 4.55 3.20 9.17
N HIS A 196 3.69 2.36 8.61
CA HIS A 196 2.28 2.72 8.42
C HIS A 196 1.55 2.87 9.75
N LEU A 197 1.84 2.01 10.74
CA LEU A 197 1.28 2.09 12.08
C LEU A 197 1.69 3.38 12.80
N TYR A 198 2.96 3.79 12.67
CA TYR A 198 3.45 5.04 13.23
C TYR A 198 2.69 6.26 12.66
N TRP A 199 2.52 6.31 11.33
CA TRP A 199 1.84 7.43 10.68
C TRP A 199 0.33 7.44 10.93
N LEU A 200 -0.29 6.27 10.94
CA LEU A 200 -1.69 6.12 11.29
C LEU A 200 -1.95 6.69 12.70
N ARG A 201 -1.12 6.32 13.68
CA ARG A 201 -1.20 6.87 15.04
C ARG A 201 -1.10 8.39 15.05
N ARG A 202 -0.15 8.96 14.33
CA ARG A 202 -0.01 10.43 14.26
C ARG A 202 -1.26 11.11 13.71
N LYS A 203 -1.88 10.53 12.72
CA LYS A 203 -3.12 11.05 12.11
C LYS A 203 -4.33 10.87 13.03
N LEU A 204 -4.33 9.84 13.87
CA LEU A 204 -5.32 9.64 14.95
C LEU A 204 -5.05 10.50 16.20
N GLY A 205 -3.99 11.33 16.20
CA GLY A 205 -3.62 12.15 17.35
C GLY A 205 -3.10 11.37 18.55
N GLU A 206 -2.55 10.18 18.33
CA GLU A 206 -2.04 9.29 19.39
C GLU A 206 -0.58 8.86 19.16
N SER A 207 -0.01 8.19 20.15
CA SER A 207 1.31 7.56 20.04
C SER A 207 1.31 6.17 20.64
N ALA A 208 2.40 5.40 20.43
CA ALA A 208 2.55 4.09 21.04
C ALA A 208 2.62 4.15 22.59
N ALA A 209 3.07 5.29 23.15
CA ALA A 209 3.18 5.51 24.60
C ALA A 209 1.84 5.96 25.19
N VAL A 210 1.02 6.70 24.43
CA VAL A 210 -0.29 7.19 24.84
C VAL A 210 -1.30 6.80 23.76
N PRO A 211 -1.72 5.53 23.71
CA PRO A 211 -2.65 5.04 22.72
C PRO A 211 -4.10 5.44 23.09
N ARG A 212 -4.86 5.87 22.09
CA ARG A 212 -6.31 6.11 22.19
C ARG A 212 -7.10 4.96 21.57
N PHE A 213 -6.69 4.52 20.37
CA PHE A 213 -7.35 3.47 19.59
C PHE A 213 -6.45 2.25 19.35
N LEU A 214 -5.15 2.46 19.08
CA LEU A 214 -4.22 1.41 18.63
C LEU A 214 -3.24 1.02 19.73
N HIS A 215 -3.57 -0.02 20.47
CA HIS A 215 -2.79 -0.51 21.61
C HIS A 215 -1.78 -1.56 21.17
N THR A 216 -0.47 -1.34 21.43
CA THR A 216 0.56 -2.36 21.19
C THR A 216 0.55 -3.38 22.30
N VAL A 217 0.37 -4.66 21.96
CA VAL A 217 0.58 -5.80 22.84
C VAL A 217 1.98 -6.36 22.55
N ARG A 218 2.95 -6.06 23.41
CA ARG A 218 4.36 -6.40 23.19
C ARG A 218 4.55 -7.88 22.91
N GLY A 219 5.30 -8.21 21.86
CA GLY A 219 5.59 -9.59 21.43
C GLY A 219 4.41 -10.31 20.77
N VAL A 220 3.20 -9.71 20.70
CA VAL A 220 2.00 -10.34 20.16
C VAL A 220 1.47 -9.59 18.93
N GLY A 221 1.13 -8.31 19.06
CA GLY A 221 0.53 -7.58 17.94
C GLY A 221 -0.10 -6.25 18.35
N ILE A 222 -1.14 -5.87 17.60
CA ILE A 222 -1.88 -4.62 17.78
C ILE A 222 -3.32 -4.95 18.09
N ARG A 223 -3.92 -4.23 19.05
CA ARG A 223 -5.33 -4.31 19.42
C ARG A 223 -6.00 -2.95 19.18
N PHE A 224 -7.11 -2.95 18.46
CA PHE A 224 -8.00 -1.80 18.40
C PHE A 224 -8.94 -1.81 19.60
N ALA A 225 -9.02 -0.70 20.30
CA ALA A 225 -10.00 -0.49 21.37
C ALA A 225 -10.48 0.97 21.31
N ALA A 226 -11.80 1.16 21.35
CA ALA A 226 -12.35 2.51 21.49
C ALA A 226 -12.02 3.07 22.87
N PRO A 227 -11.80 4.38 22.99
CA PRO A 227 -11.76 5.02 24.31
C PRO A 227 -13.13 4.85 24.98
N ALA A 228 -13.09 4.64 26.30
CA ALA A 228 -14.29 4.54 27.12
C ALA A 228 -15.05 5.88 27.17
#